data_0a107f79da9b759a620d7e65f7bc89bd
#
_entry.id   0a107f79da9b759a620d7e65f7bc89bd
#
_cell.length_a   1.000
_cell.length_b   1.000
_cell.length_c   1.000
_cell.angle_alpha   90.00
_cell.angle_beta   90.00
_cell.angle_gamma   90.00
#
_symmetry.space_group_name_H-M   'P 1'
#
loop_
_entity.id
_entity.type
_entity.pdbx_description
1 polymer ?
#
loop_
_entity_poly.entity_id
_entity_poly.type
_entity_poly.pdbx_seq_one_letter_code
_entity_poly.pdbx_strand_id
1 'polypeptide(L)'
;MRFIPQYDFYRTKYGEELLIDVVRLDEIRKYMNNHPVHTLSYFDITFIEEGSGSFSVNDKHYTVIPGDVVFSMPGEVRTWDKEHIKNGYALIFEEEFLLSFFNDPLFLQHLSYFSVRRVDLKISIVGIQERIRELIQHILSEIRDYQKKDSHILRALLYEILMLLNREYVRQETLSYKGETIVNSYVDQFIALVKSNSKMYHTTTYYADKLCITPNYLNEVVKKALGIHAKGYIQNQLLIEAKKLLIYTNYSVAEVAAELYFENTSYFIRFFRTHTGHSPLNFRKYMHNR
;
A
#
# COMPACT_ATOMS: atom_id res chain seq x y z
N MET A 1 -25.52 10.19 9.68
CA MET A 1 -24.09 9.85 9.46
C MET A 1 -23.37 11.15 9.13
N ARG A 2 -22.30 11.52 9.86
CA ARG A 2 -21.46 12.65 9.43
C ARG A 2 -20.69 12.21 8.18
N PHE A 3 -20.80 12.96 7.10
CA PHE A 3 -20.04 12.75 5.88
C PHE A 3 -18.56 13.00 6.18
N ILE A 4 -17.70 12.02 5.91
CA ILE A 4 -16.24 12.16 5.99
C ILE A 4 -15.75 12.45 4.57
N PRO A 5 -15.23 13.65 4.30
CA PRO A 5 -14.75 13.98 2.97
C PRO A 5 -13.52 13.17 2.61
N GLN A 6 -13.40 12.83 1.31
CA GLN A 6 -12.19 12.25 0.72
C GLN A 6 -11.48 13.31 -0.09
N TYR A 7 -10.17 13.40 0.07
CA TYR A 7 -9.31 14.18 -0.81
C TYR A 7 -8.68 13.27 -1.86
N ASP A 8 -8.91 13.59 -3.11
CA ASP A 8 -8.36 12.85 -4.24
C ASP A 8 -7.02 13.41 -4.67
N PHE A 9 -6.17 12.57 -5.26
CA PHE A 9 -4.87 12.96 -5.78
C PHE A 9 -5.05 13.88 -6.99
N TYR A 10 -4.36 15.04 -7.00
CA TYR A 10 -4.45 15.98 -8.12
C TYR A 10 -3.36 15.69 -9.15
N ARG A 11 -3.64 14.79 -10.07
CA ARG A 11 -2.70 14.24 -11.06
C ARG A 11 -2.10 15.28 -12.00
N THR A 12 -2.84 16.32 -12.37
CA THR A 12 -2.43 17.32 -13.37
C THR A 12 -1.96 18.65 -12.77
N LYS A 13 -1.56 18.64 -11.48
CA LYS A 13 -1.12 19.82 -10.74
C LYS A 13 0.00 20.60 -11.46
N TYR A 14 0.87 19.92 -12.19
CA TYR A 14 2.04 20.48 -12.84
C TYR A 14 1.92 20.58 -14.37
N GLY A 15 0.69 20.51 -14.92
CA GLY A 15 0.42 20.61 -16.35
C GLY A 15 0.58 19.30 -17.14
N GLU A 16 1.10 18.27 -16.51
CA GLU A 16 1.19 16.90 -17.02
C GLU A 16 0.74 15.92 -15.94
N GLU A 17 0.42 14.68 -16.33
CA GLU A 17 0.01 13.65 -15.38
C GLU A 17 1.22 13.18 -14.55
N LEU A 18 1.16 13.46 -13.25
CA LEU A 18 2.15 13.03 -12.28
C LEU A 18 1.45 12.36 -11.10
N LEU A 19 1.90 11.17 -10.71
CA LEU A 19 1.27 10.33 -9.67
C LEU A 19 2.05 10.30 -8.35
N ILE A 20 2.96 11.27 -8.17
CA ILE A 20 3.73 11.51 -6.95
C ILE A 20 3.81 13.02 -6.71
N ASP A 21 3.78 13.42 -5.44
CA ASP A 21 4.01 14.81 -5.04
C ASP A 21 4.64 14.87 -3.65
N VAL A 22 5.26 15.98 -3.36
CA VAL A 22 5.74 16.35 -2.02
C VAL A 22 5.13 17.69 -1.66
N VAL A 23 4.36 17.73 -0.59
CA VAL A 23 3.66 18.93 -0.13
C VAL A 23 4.15 19.31 1.26
N ARG A 24 4.39 20.59 1.50
CA ARG A 24 4.76 21.10 2.82
C ARG A 24 3.52 21.15 3.73
N LEU A 25 3.69 20.79 4.99
CA LEU A 25 2.57 20.76 5.95
C LEU A 25 2.00 22.15 6.23
N ASP A 26 2.81 23.20 6.19
CA ASP A 26 2.35 24.59 6.32
C ASP A 26 1.47 25.04 5.13
N GLU A 27 1.70 24.51 3.93
CA GLU A 27 0.88 24.78 2.74
C GLU A 27 -0.47 24.06 2.81
N ILE A 28 -0.50 22.86 3.37
CA ILE A 28 -1.73 22.03 3.47
C ILE A 28 -2.70 22.57 4.50
N ARG A 29 -2.24 23.23 5.57
CA ARG A 29 -3.05 23.70 6.72
C ARG A 29 -4.33 24.42 6.31
N LYS A 30 -4.22 25.33 5.34
CA LYS A 30 -5.36 26.14 4.87
C LYS A 30 -6.48 25.29 4.26
N TYR A 31 -6.15 24.16 3.67
CA TYR A 31 -7.14 23.24 3.09
C TYR A 31 -7.77 22.31 4.14
N MET A 32 -7.03 21.97 5.19
CA MET A 32 -7.48 21.10 6.27
C MET A 32 -8.39 21.81 7.30
N ASN A 33 -8.45 23.15 7.27
CA ASN A 33 -9.19 23.94 8.25
C ASN A 33 -10.70 23.64 8.29
N ASN A 34 -11.28 23.24 7.16
CA ASN A 34 -12.71 22.97 7.06
C ASN A 34 -13.08 21.52 7.42
N HIS A 35 -12.13 20.58 7.30
CA HIS A 35 -12.40 19.17 7.52
C HIS A 35 -11.21 18.48 8.21
N PRO A 36 -11.08 18.62 9.54
CA PRO A 36 -9.99 18.01 10.29
C PRO A 36 -10.01 16.47 10.21
N VAL A 37 -11.21 15.88 10.06
CA VAL A 37 -11.43 14.45 9.86
C VAL A 37 -11.68 14.19 8.38
N HIS A 38 -10.82 13.42 7.72
CA HIS A 38 -10.91 13.14 6.29
C HIS A 38 -10.26 11.81 5.91
N THR A 39 -10.47 11.38 4.68
CA THR A 39 -9.78 10.26 4.05
C THR A 39 -8.98 10.75 2.83
N LEU A 40 -8.01 9.95 2.37
CA LEU A 40 -7.24 10.19 1.15
C LEU A 40 -7.47 9.05 0.16
N SER A 41 -7.43 9.33 -1.15
CA SER A 41 -7.47 8.30 -2.20
C SER A 41 -6.09 7.70 -2.52
N TYR A 42 -5.02 8.16 -1.86
CA TYR A 42 -3.63 7.88 -2.15
C TYR A 42 -2.83 7.51 -0.90
N PHE A 43 -1.62 6.98 -1.07
CA PHE A 43 -0.66 6.73 0.01
C PHE A 43 -0.04 8.03 0.48
N ASP A 44 0.14 8.15 1.79
CA ASP A 44 0.73 9.33 2.43
C ASP A 44 1.78 8.90 3.47
N ILE A 45 2.96 9.49 3.34
CA ILE A 45 4.07 9.37 4.29
C ILE A 45 4.36 10.78 4.79
N THR A 46 3.95 11.08 6.01
CA THR A 46 4.12 12.40 6.60
C THR A 46 5.32 12.44 7.53
N PHE A 47 6.26 13.33 7.24
CA PHE A 47 7.48 13.60 7.99
C PHE A 47 7.28 14.84 8.86
N ILE A 48 7.51 14.71 10.18
CA ILE A 48 7.39 15.82 11.13
C ILE A 48 8.78 16.43 11.33
N GLU A 49 8.92 17.72 10.98
CA GLU A 49 10.18 18.45 11.17
C GLU A 49 10.12 19.46 12.33
N GLU A 50 8.95 20.05 12.57
CA GLU A 50 8.79 21.08 13.60
C GLU A 50 7.41 20.97 14.28
N GLY A 51 7.44 21.17 15.60
CA GLY A 51 6.26 21.08 16.45
C GLY A 51 5.99 19.67 16.92
N SER A 52 5.01 19.53 17.81
CA SER A 52 4.57 18.25 18.35
C SER A 52 3.06 18.31 18.59
N GLY A 53 2.35 17.22 18.42
CA GLY A 53 0.91 17.21 18.57
C GLY A 53 0.31 15.82 18.44
N SER A 54 -1.01 15.75 18.35
CA SER A 54 -1.73 14.49 18.16
C SER A 54 -1.99 14.23 16.67
N PHE A 55 -1.92 12.96 16.33
CA PHE A 55 -2.31 12.43 15.03
C PHE A 55 -3.11 11.15 15.24
N SER A 56 -4.18 10.96 14.47
CA SER A 56 -4.91 9.69 14.51
C SER A 56 -5.16 9.15 13.13
N VAL A 57 -5.13 7.82 13.02
CA VAL A 57 -5.54 7.06 11.83
C VAL A 57 -6.51 5.97 12.31
N ASN A 58 -7.73 6.00 11.77
CA ASN A 58 -8.83 5.16 12.21
C ASN A 58 -9.08 5.35 13.72
N ASP A 59 -8.96 4.30 14.52
CA ASP A 59 -9.13 4.28 15.97
C ASP A 59 -7.83 4.44 16.78
N LYS A 60 -6.67 4.53 16.08
CA LYS A 60 -5.37 4.65 16.73
C LYS A 60 -4.94 6.10 16.85
N HIS A 61 -4.52 6.49 18.05
CA HIS A 61 -4.05 7.84 18.38
C HIS A 61 -2.57 7.84 18.73
N TYR A 62 -1.83 8.79 18.18
CA TYR A 62 -0.40 8.94 18.40
C TYR A 62 -0.05 10.38 18.78
N THR A 63 0.95 10.53 19.65
CA THR A 63 1.69 11.78 19.78
C THR A 63 2.87 11.74 18.84
N VAL A 64 3.06 12.79 18.06
CA VAL A 64 4.17 12.94 17.11
C VAL A 64 5.07 14.10 17.54
N ILE A 65 6.37 13.94 17.29
CA ILE A 65 7.43 14.90 17.59
C ILE A 65 8.35 15.03 16.36
N PRO A 66 9.24 16.04 16.29
CA PRO A 66 10.22 16.14 15.22
C PRO A 66 11.06 14.86 15.09
N GLY A 67 11.24 14.40 13.86
CA GLY A 67 11.89 13.13 13.54
C GLY A 67 10.98 11.92 13.50
N ASP A 68 9.67 12.09 13.77
CA ASP A 68 8.67 11.05 13.54
C ASP A 68 8.15 11.07 12.10
N VAL A 69 7.81 9.87 11.62
CA VAL A 69 7.15 9.64 10.32
C VAL A 69 5.87 8.85 10.55
N VAL A 70 4.78 9.31 9.95
CA VAL A 70 3.45 8.67 10.03
C VAL A 70 3.05 8.16 8.67
N PHE A 71 2.46 6.96 8.64
CA PHE A 71 2.02 6.27 7.43
C PHE A 71 0.50 6.17 7.37
N SER A 72 -0.06 6.50 6.21
CA SER A 72 -1.50 6.32 5.93
C SER A 72 -1.71 5.67 4.56
N MET A 73 -2.70 4.79 4.51
CA MET A 73 -3.13 4.13 3.27
C MET A 73 -4.41 4.78 2.73
N PRO A 74 -4.73 4.59 1.43
CA PRO A 74 -5.99 5.04 0.87
C PRO A 74 -7.20 4.56 1.67
N GLY A 75 -8.17 5.45 1.88
CA GLY A 75 -9.42 5.17 2.58
C GLY A 75 -9.35 5.18 4.11
N GLU A 76 -8.18 5.34 4.71
CA GLU A 76 -8.06 5.47 6.17
C GLU A 76 -8.52 6.83 6.66
N VAL A 77 -9.29 6.84 7.76
CA VAL A 77 -9.77 8.07 8.38
C VAL A 77 -8.65 8.69 9.21
N ARG A 78 -8.29 9.92 8.92
CA ARG A 78 -7.19 10.65 9.58
C ARG A 78 -7.70 11.89 10.29
N THR A 79 -6.99 12.24 11.38
CA THR A 79 -7.16 13.51 12.09
C THR A 79 -5.81 14.07 12.52
N TRP A 80 -5.61 15.37 12.37
CA TRP A 80 -4.38 16.07 12.68
C TRP A 80 -4.59 17.15 13.74
N ASP A 81 -3.63 17.26 14.66
CA ASP A 81 -3.43 18.46 15.47
C ASP A 81 -2.63 19.50 14.67
N LYS A 82 -3.35 20.28 13.89
CA LYS A 82 -2.78 21.30 13.01
C LYS A 82 -2.30 22.57 13.71
N GLU A 83 -2.60 22.73 14.99
CA GLU A 83 -2.16 23.93 15.75
C GLU A 83 -0.73 23.77 16.25
N HIS A 84 -0.36 22.57 16.65
CA HIS A 84 0.92 22.28 17.30
C HIS A 84 1.95 21.63 16.37
N ILE A 85 1.53 20.87 15.35
CA ILE A 85 2.43 20.34 14.30
C ILE A 85 2.67 21.47 13.30
N LYS A 86 3.85 22.08 13.30
CA LYS A 86 4.14 23.33 12.58
C LYS A 86 4.64 23.12 11.17
N ASN A 87 5.62 22.24 10.96
CA ASN A 87 6.26 22.04 9.68
C ASN A 87 6.68 20.59 9.44
N GLY A 88 6.91 20.28 8.17
CA GLY A 88 7.31 18.97 7.68
C GLY A 88 6.87 18.78 6.23
N TYR A 89 6.90 17.54 5.78
CA TYR A 89 6.55 17.16 4.42
C TYR A 89 5.55 16.00 4.42
N ALA A 90 4.61 16.04 3.48
CA ALA A 90 3.80 14.89 3.08
C ALA A 90 4.29 14.42 1.71
N LEU A 91 4.91 13.25 1.65
CA LEU A 91 5.23 12.54 0.42
C LEU A 91 4.00 11.69 0.09
N ILE A 92 3.33 12.04 -1.00
CA ILE A 92 2.08 11.43 -1.42
C ILE A 92 2.23 10.81 -2.80
N PHE A 93 1.61 9.65 -3.01
CA PHE A 93 1.67 8.97 -4.30
C PHE A 93 0.50 7.99 -4.49
N GLU A 94 0.13 7.76 -5.74
CA GLU A 94 -0.80 6.71 -6.09
C GLU A 94 -0.09 5.36 -6.30
N GLU A 95 -0.74 4.26 -5.95
CA GLU A 95 -0.22 2.90 -6.13
C GLU A 95 0.24 2.65 -7.56
N GLU A 96 -0.50 3.17 -8.54
CA GLU A 96 -0.24 3.06 -9.96
C GLU A 96 1.15 3.61 -10.36
N PHE A 97 1.68 4.59 -9.63
CA PHE A 97 3.00 5.16 -9.90
C PHE A 97 4.12 4.12 -9.81
N LEU A 98 4.03 3.21 -8.85
CA LEU A 98 5.01 2.14 -8.64
C LEU A 98 4.68 0.87 -9.41
N LEU A 99 3.39 0.52 -9.56
CA LEU A 99 2.97 -0.70 -10.24
C LEU A 99 3.42 -0.76 -11.71
N SER A 100 3.56 0.38 -12.37
CA SER A 100 4.08 0.45 -13.75
C SER A 100 5.58 0.16 -13.85
N PHE A 101 6.30 0.13 -12.74
CA PHE A 101 7.76 -0.06 -12.69
C PHE A 101 8.15 -1.41 -12.10
N PHE A 102 7.40 -1.93 -11.12
CA PHE A 102 7.70 -3.19 -10.47
C PHE A 102 6.85 -4.32 -11.03
N ASN A 103 7.49 -5.45 -11.33
CA ASN A 103 6.80 -6.72 -11.61
C ASN A 103 6.21 -7.36 -10.34
N ASP A 104 6.11 -6.63 -9.25
CA ASP A 104 5.49 -7.04 -7.99
C ASP A 104 4.32 -6.12 -7.63
N PRO A 105 3.09 -6.48 -8.02
CA PRO A 105 1.90 -5.69 -7.69
C PRO A 105 1.54 -5.69 -6.20
N LEU A 106 2.22 -6.49 -5.38
CA LEU A 106 2.10 -6.47 -3.93
C LEU A 106 3.24 -5.72 -3.25
N PHE A 107 4.11 -5.06 -4.01
CA PHE A 107 5.30 -4.39 -3.46
C PHE A 107 4.95 -3.50 -2.25
N LEU A 108 3.93 -2.66 -2.36
CA LEU A 108 3.52 -1.79 -1.26
C LEU A 108 2.98 -2.58 -0.05
N GLN A 109 2.28 -3.68 -0.27
CA GLN A 109 1.76 -4.53 0.81
C GLN A 109 2.88 -5.33 1.51
N HIS A 110 4.03 -5.51 0.85
CA HIS A 110 5.22 -6.14 1.44
C HIS A 110 6.02 -5.17 2.33
N LEU A 111 5.77 -3.87 2.23
CA LEU A 111 6.33 -2.90 3.17
C LEU A 111 5.60 -3.01 4.51
N SER A 112 6.35 -3.26 5.59
CA SER A 112 5.78 -3.56 6.91
C SER A 112 4.84 -2.46 7.40
N TYR A 113 5.13 -1.20 7.13
CA TYR A 113 4.29 -0.05 7.51
C TYR A 113 3.07 0.20 6.61
N PHE A 114 2.98 -0.44 5.44
CA PHE A 114 1.76 -0.50 4.60
C PHE A 114 1.10 -1.88 4.63
N SER A 115 1.63 -2.79 5.42
CA SER A 115 0.98 -4.07 5.67
C SER A 115 -0.32 -3.86 6.45
N VAL A 116 -1.34 -4.63 6.12
CA VAL A 116 -2.59 -4.69 6.90
C VAL A 116 -2.33 -5.11 8.36
N ARG A 117 -1.18 -5.75 8.62
CA ARG A 117 -0.74 -6.20 9.95
C ARG A 117 0.02 -5.16 10.75
N ARG A 118 0.33 -4.01 10.17
CA ARG A 118 1.16 -3.03 10.86
C ARG A 118 0.61 -2.72 12.25
N VAL A 119 1.47 -2.83 13.23
CA VAL A 119 1.13 -2.56 14.63
C VAL A 119 1.13 -1.06 14.86
N ASP A 120 2.20 -0.41 14.43
CA ASP A 120 2.38 1.01 14.56
C ASP A 120 2.25 1.73 13.22
N LEU A 121 1.65 2.92 13.27
CA LEU A 121 1.50 3.80 12.10
C LEU A 121 2.56 4.91 12.10
N LYS A 122 3.51 4.83 13.02
CA LYS A 122 4.54 5.83 13.28
C LYS A 122 5.88 5.15 13.59
N ILE A 123 6.95 5.72 13.08
CA ILE A 123 8.33 5.39 13.46
C ILE A 123 9.13 6.66 13.69
N SER A 124 10.23 6.55 14.44
CA SER A 124 11.24 7.60 14.54
C SER A 124 12.35 7.37 13.51
N ILE A 125 12.73 8.41 12.77
CA ILE A 125 13.80 8.36 11.76
C ILE A 125 15.02 9.21 12.13
N VAL A 126 15.19 9.59 13.38
CA VAL A 126 16.28 10.47 13.85
C VAL A 126 17.65 10.03 13.30
N GLY A 127 17.91 8.72 13.24
CA GLY A 127 19.18 8.16 12.75
C GLY A 127 19.41 8.28 11.22
N ILE A 128 18.36 8.51 10.43
CA ILE A 128 18.42 8.59 8.96
C ILE A 128 17.76 9.87 8.41
N GLN A 129 17.41 10.79 9.30
CA GLN A 129 16.62 11.98 8.96
C GLN A 129 17.25 12.84 7.86
N GLU A 130 18.57 13.06 7.92
CA GLU A 130 19.28 13.85 6.91
C GLU A 130 19.22 13.17 5.52
N ARG A 131 19.43 11.84 5.47
CA ARG A 131 19.33 11.10 4.20
C ARG A 131 17.94 11.19 3.59
N ILE A 132 16.91 11.06 4.42
CA ILE A 132 15.51 11.20 3.97
C ILE A 132 15.24 12.63 3.47
N ARG A 133 15.74 13.65 4.18
CA ARG A 133 15.60 15.06 3.77
C ARG A 133 16.24 15.33 2.40
N GLU A 134 17.46 14.84 2.17
CA GLU A 134 18.13 14.93 0.87
C GLU A 134 17.29 14.34 -0.26
N LEU A 135 16.76 13.13 -0.06
CA LEU A 135 15.93 12.47 -1.05
C LEU A 135 14.61 13.22 -1.33
N ILE A 136 13.97 13.78 -0.29
CA ILE A 136 12.79 14.64 -0.44
C ILE A 136 13.13 15.89 -1.24
N GLN A 137 14.29 16.53 -0.98
CA GLN A 137 14.72 17.71 -1.75
C GLN A 137 15.01 17.36 -3.22
N HIS A 138 15.59 16.19 -3.50
CA HIS A 138 15.79 15.73 -4.87
C HIS A 138 14.45 15.50 -5.60
N ILE A 139 13.44 14.91 -4.93
CA ILE A 139 12.09 14.78 -5.50
C ILE A 139 11.48 16.16 -5.78
N LEU A 140 11.60 17.10 -4.82
CA LEU A 140 11.09 18.46 -4.99
C LEU A 140 11.76 19.18 -6.15
N SER A 141 13.07 19.05 -6.29
CA SER A 141 13.84 19.64 -7.40
C SER A 141 13.38 19.02 -8.74
N GLU A 142 13.26 17.69 -8.85
CA GLU A 142 12.80 17.02 -10.07
C GLU A 142 11.39 17.48 -10.47
N ILE A 143 10.49 17.67 -9.49
CA ILE A 143 9.11 18.11 -9.75
C ILE A 143 9.04 19.59 -10.14
N ARG A 144 9.87 20.48 -9.54
CA ARG A 144 9.75 21.93 -9.67
C ARG A 144 10.65 22.55 -10.72
N ASP A 145 11.88 22.06 -10.83
CA ASP A 145 12.93 22.71 -11.59
C ASP A 145 13.00 22.24 -13.05
N TYR A 146 12.53 21.05 -13.35
CA TYR A 146 12.56 20.51 -14.69
C TYR A 146 11.23 20.70 -15.44
N GLN A 147 11.30 21.13 -16.69
CA GLN A 147 10.10 21.28 -17.54
C GLN A 147 9.44 19.93 -17.81
N LYS A 148 10.24 18.88 -18.04
CA LYS A 148 9.79 17.51 -18.20
C LYS A 148 10.29 16.69 -17.02
N LYS A 149 9.38 16.19 -16.18
CA LYS A 149 9.71 15.37 -15.02
C LYS A 149 10.06 13.96 -15.46
N ASP A 150 11.16 13.43 -14.95
CA ASP A 150 11.55 12.05 -15.25
C ASP A 150 10.94 11.08 -14.21
N SER A 151 9.93 10.34 -14.65
CA SER A 151 9.24 9.36 -13.79
C SER A 151 10.17 8.23 -13.30
N HIS A 152 11.27 7.92 -14.01
CA HIS A 152 12.24 6.90 -13.57
C HIS A 152 13.09 7.43 -12.41
N ILE A 153 13.53 8.68 -12.49
CA ILE A 153 14.25 9.34 -11.39
C ILE A 153 13.35 9.43 -10.17
N LEU A 154 12.13 9.91 -10.32
CA LEU A 154 11.16 10.03 -9.22
C LEU A 154 10.84 8.67 -8.58
N ARG A 155 10.71 7.61 -9.38
CA ARG A 155 10.50 6.24 -8.85
C ARG A 155 11.72 5.72 -8.10
N ALA A 156 12.92 5.97 -8.60
CA ALA A 156 14.15 5.55 -7.92
C ALA A 156 14.29 6.22 -6.55
N LEU A 157 14.04 7.54 -6.47
CA LEU A 157 14.07 8.30 -5.22
C LEU A 157 12.99 7.84 -4.24
N LEU A 158 11.76 7.66 -4.72
CA LEU A 158 10.67 7.12 -3.92
C LEU A 158 11.01 5.71 -3.39
N TYR A 159 11.51 4.83 -4.26
CA TYR A 159 11.89 3.48 -3.87
C TYR A 159 12.96 3.48 -2.76
N GLU A 160 13.99 4.31 -2.88
CA GLU A 160 15.02 4.43 -1.85
C GLU A 160 14.42 4.87 -0.50
N ILE A 161 13.56 5.88 -0.50
CA ILE A 161 12.84 6.33 0.72
C ILE A 161 12.04 5.17 1.31
N LEU A 162 11.24 4.48 0.51
CA LEU A 162 10.40 3.37 0.97
C LEU A 162 11.23 2.26 1.62
N MET A 163 12.36 1.90 1.02
CA MET A 163 13.24 0.84 1.55
C MET A 163 13.99 1.27 2.81
N LEU A 164 14.44 2.52 2.91
CA LEU A 164 15.06 3.07 4.12
C LEU A 164 14.06 3.06 5.29
N LEU A 165 12.84 3.52 5.05
CA LEU A 165 11.77 3.53 6.05
C LEU A 165 11.37 2.11 6.47
N ASN A 166 11.31 1.16 5.53
CA ASN A 166 10.97 -0.22 5.86
C ASN A 166 12.04 -0.88 6.74
N ARG A 167 13.31 -0.61 6.48
CA ARG A 167 14.41 -1.08 7.31
C ARG A 167 14.31 -0.53 8.75
N GLU A 168 14.02 0.75 8.89
CA GLU A 168 13.85 1.38 10.20
C GLU A 168 12.60 0.87 10.92
N TYR A 169 11.50 0.68 10.20
CA TYR A 169 10.26 0.12 10.76
C TYR A 169 10.49 -1.27 11.33
N VAL A 170 11.07 -2.18 10.55
CA VAL A 170 11.36 -3.56 10.98
C VAL A 170 12.33 -3.58 12.18
N ARG A 171 13.35 -2.68 12.18
CA ARG A 171 14.28 -2.55 13.29
C ARG A 171 13.57 -2.17 14.59
N GLN A 172 12.68 -1.20 14.57
CA GLN A 172 11.94 -0.72 15.74
C GLN A 172 10.88 -1.73 16.18
N GLU A 173 10.19 -2.37 15.24
CA GLU A 173 9.24 -3.45 15.54
C GLU A 173 9.95 -4.62 16.27
N THR A 174 11.12 -5.06 15.81
CA THR A 174 11.89 -6.14 16.43
C THR A 174 12.32 -5.79 17.87
N LEU A 175 12.59 -4.52 18.16
CA LEU A 175 12.94 -4.06 19.52
C LEU A 175 11.73 -4.00 20.46
N SER A 176 10.54 -3.77 19.92
CA SER A 176 9.28 -3.66 20.68
C SER A 176 8.65 -5.02 21.00
N TYR A 177 8.88 -6.04 20.15
CA TYR A 177 8.23 -7.36 20.27
C TYR A 177 9.04 -8.36 21.07
N LYS A 178 8.79 -8.42 22.37
CA LYS A 178 9.14 -9.56 23.23
C LYS A 178 7.86 -10.25 23.73
N GLY A 179 7.07 -10.90 22.86
CA GLY A 179 5.95 -11.61 23.44
C GLY A 179 4.88 -12.33 22.62
N GLU A 180 4.80 -12.24 21.30
CA GLU A 180 3.70 -12.94 20.56
C GLU A 180 4.19 -13.72 19.34
N THR A 181 4.99 -14.77 19.57
CA THR A 181 5.73 -15.45 18.49
C THR A 181 4.94 -16.52 17.73
N ILE A 182 3.85 -17.11 18.28
CA ILE A 182 3.25 -18.32 17.71
C ILE A 182 2.12 -18.02 16.71
N VAL A 183 1.24 -17.04 16.97
CA VAL A 183 0.12 -16.70 16.08
C VAL A 183 0.62 -16.06 14.78
N ASN A 184 1.65 -15.24 14.85
CA ASN A 184 2.28 -14.63 13.69
C ASN A 184 2.92 -15.67 12.75
N SER A 185 3.44 -16.78 13.28
CA SER A 185 4.05 -17.86 12.50
C SER A 185 3.06 -18.50 11.51
N TYR A 186 1.81 -18.77 11.91
CA TYR A 186 0.81 -19.38 11.00
C TYR A 186 0.42 -18.44 9.87
N VAL A 187 0.30 -17.16 10.14
CA VAL A 187 -0.09 -16.20 9.11
C VAL A 187 1.06 -15.95 8.15
N ASP A 188 2.31 -15.90 8.61
CA ASP A 188 3.48 -15.75 7.75
C ASP A 188 3.68 -16.98 6.85
N GLN A 189 3.52 -18.17 7.42
CA GLN A 189 3.54 -19.41 6.65
C GLN A 189 2.39 -19.46 5.63
N PHE A 190 1.18 -19.04 6.01
CA PHE A 190 0.04 -18.94 5.10
C PHE A 190 0.34 -18.02 3.93
N ILE A 191 0.86 -16.81 4.17
CA ILE A 191 1.23 -15.87 3.11
C ILE A 191 2.27 -16.47 2.17
N ALA A 192 3.32 -17.08 2.72
CA ALA A 192 4.37 -17.72 1.92
C ALA A 192 3.80 -18.86 1.06
N LEU A 193 2.93 -19.70 1.64
CA LEU A 193 2.26 -20.78 0.92
C LEU A 193 1.34 -20.25 -0.18
N VAL A 194 0.56 -19.19 0.07
CA VAL A 194 -0.32 -18.60 -0.95
C VAL A 194 0.50 -18.00 -2.07
N LYS A 195 1.58 -17.28 -1.77
CA LYS A 195 2.49 -16.71 -2.78
C LYS A 195 3.06 -17.78 -3.72
N SER A 196 3.39 -18.95 -3.20
CA SER A 196 3.98 -20.04 -3.99
C SER A 196 2.95 -20.92 -4.71
N ASN A 197 1.72 -21.01 -4.21
CA ASN A 197 0.77 -22.04 -4.64
C ASN A 197 -0.59 -21.51 -5.11
N SER A 198 -0.84 -20.19 -5.07
CA SER A 198 -2.17 -19.61 -5.37
C SER A 198 -2.65 -19.86 -6.80
N LYS A 199 -1.74 -20.09 -7.76
CA LYS A 199 -2.13 -20.45 -9.14
C LYS A 199 -2.89 -21.78 -9.18
N MET A 200 -2.45 -22.76 -8.41
CA MET A 200 -2.95 -24.14 -8.46
C MET A 200 -4.03 -24.43 -7.40
N TYR A 201 -3.91 -23.82 -6.21
CA TYR A 201 -4.76 -24.14 -5.08
C TYR A 201 -5.54 -22.91 -4.61
N HIS A 202 -6.87 -22.93 -4.80
CA HIS A 202 -7.76 -21.78 -4.58
C HIS A 202 -8.59 -21.89 -3.30
N THR A 203 -8.47 -22.99 -2.54
CA THR A 203 -9.29 -23.26 -1.36
C THR A 203 -8.57 -23.03 -0.06
N THR A 204 -9.24 -22.46 0.93
CA THR A 204 -8.68 -22.26 2.29
C THR A 204 -8.30 -23.59 2.94
N THR A 205 -9.03 -24.67 2.64
CA THR A 205 -8.76 -26.00 3.18
C THR A 205 -7.35 -26.48 2.86
N TYR A 206 -6.90 -26.35 1.60
CA TYR A 206 -5.55 -26.75 1.21
C TYR A 206 -4.46 -26.09 2.09
N TYR A 207 -4.58 -24.80 2.33
CA TYR A 207 -3.60 -24.06 3.14
C TYR A 207 -3.67 -24.40 4.62
N ALA A 208 -4.87 -24.62 5.14
CA ALA A 208 -5.09 -25.05 6.50
C ALA A 208 -4.47 -26.44 6.77
N ASP A 209 -4.65 -27.37 5.83
CA ASP A 209 -4.06 -28.72 5.89
C ASP A 209 -2.52 -28.66 5.87
N LYS A 210 -1.93 -27.80 5.01
CA LYS A 210 -0.48 -27.59 4.95
C LYS A 210 0.10 -27.01 6.24
N LEU A 211 -0.71 -26.25 6.97
CA LEU A 211 -0.34 -25.66 8.26
C LEU A 211 -0.70 -26.53 9.46
N CYS A 212 -1.31 -27.71 9.23
CA CYS A 212 -1.80 -28.62 10.27
C CYS A 212 -2.79 -27.93 11.24
N ILE A 213 -3.65 -27.05 10.73
CA ILE A 213 -4.70 -26.34 11.48
C ILE A 213 -6.06 -26.46 10.79
N THR A 214 -7.13 -26.10 11.50
CA THR A 214 -8.46 -26.09 10.87
C THR A 214 -8.67 -24.88 9.97
N PRO A 215 -9.49 -25.00 8.88
CA PRO A 215 -9.83 -23.84 8.03
C PRO A 215 -10.49 -22.68 8.80
N ASN A 216 -11.28 -22.99 9.84
CA ASN A 216 -11.89 -21.97 10.69
C ASN A 216 -10.83 -21.19 11.49
N TYR A 217 -9.90 -21.90 12.11
CA TYR A 217 -8.80 -21.26 12.84
C TYR A 217 -7.91 -20.42 11.91
N LEU A 218 -7.59 -20.97 10.71
CA LEU A 218 -6.85 -20.21 9.70
C LEU A 218 -7.58 -18.89 9.33
N ASN A 219 -8.91 -18.98 9.07
CA ASN A 219 -9.70 -17.79 8.76
C ASN A 219 -9.71 -16.78 9.91
N GLU A 220 -9.79 -17.24 11.15
CA GLU A 220 -9.79 -16.39 12.34
C GLU A 220 -8.46 -15.65 12.50
N VAL A 221 -7.33 -16.38 12.46
CA VAL A 221 -6.00 -15.77 12.62
C VAL A 221 -5.64 -14.84 11.46
N VAL A 222 -6.00 -15.22 10.22
CA VAL A 222 -5.79 -14.39 9.04
C VAL A 222 -6.67 -13.14 9.11
N LYS A 223 -7.96 -13.25 9.47
CA LYS A 223 -8.85 -12.10 9.62
C LYS A 223 -8.37 -11.16 10.72
N LYS A 224 -7.95 -11.69 11.87
CA LYS A 224 -7.38 -10.88 12.97
C LYS A 224 -6.13 -10.15 12.55
N ALA A 225 -5.25 -10.80 11.78
CA ALA A 225 -3.97 -10.27 11.38
C ALA A 225 -4.04 -9.37 10.12
N LEU A 226 -4.86 -9.72 9.11
CA LEU A 226 -4.91 -9.05 7.81
C LEU A 226 -6.19 -8.25 7.56
N GLY A 227 -7.15 -8.27 8.49
CA GLY A 227 -8.45 -7.63 8.32
C GLY A 227 -9.38 -8.31 7.29
N ILE A 228 -8.89 -9.29 6.53
CA ILE A 228 -9.65 -10.02 5.51
C ILE A 228 -9.61 -11.53 5.77
N HIS A 229 -10.62 -12.26 5.32
CA HIS A 229 -10.64 -13.72 5.42
C HIS A 229 -9.56 -14.36 4.53
N ALA A 230 -9.05 -15.53 4.92
CA ALA A 230 -8.05 -16.28 4.16
C ALA A 230 -8.47 -16.50 2.70
N LYS A 231 -9.75 -16.80 2.45
CA LYS A 231 -10.30 -16.90 1.09
C LYS A 231 -10.13 -15.63 0.27
N GLY A 232 -10.40 -14.46 0.86
CA GLY A 232 -10.23 -13.16 0.20
C GLY A 232 -8.76 -12.91 -0.15
N TYR A 233 -7.84 -13.25 0.75
CA TYR A 233 -6.41 -13.13 0.50
C TYR A 233 -5.95 -14.03 -0.67
N ILE A 234 -6.38 -15.30 -0.72
CA ILE A 234 -6.08 -16.22 -1.82
C ILE A 234 -6.63 -15.67 -3.14
N GLN A 235 -7.87 -15.20 -3.14
CA GLN A 235 -8.52 -14.63 -4.34
C GLN A 235 -7.81 -13.37 -4.84
N ASN A 236 -7.37 -12.50 -3.96
CA ASN A 236 -6.59 -11.31 -4.32
C ASN A 236 -5.26 -11.70 -4.98
N GLN A 237 -4.55 -12.68 -4.41
CA GLN A 237 -3.29 -13.16 -5.00
C GLN A 237 -3.51 -13.81 -6.37
N LEU A 238 -4.55 -14.61 -6.52
CA LEU A 238 -4.92 -15.22 -7.80
C LEU A 238 -5.28 -14.16 -8.85
N LEU A 239 -5.99 -13.11 -8.44
CA LEU A 239 -6.33 -11.98 -9.31
C LEU A 239 -5.09 -11.23 -9.82
N ILE A 240 -4.08 -11.08 -8.97
CA ILE A 240 -2.80 -10.48 -9.33
C ILE A 240 -2.10 -11.31 -10.40
N GLU A 241 -2.02 -12.62 -10.21
CA GLU A 241 -1.43 -13.52 -11.21
C GLU A 241 -2.22 -13.49 -12.53
N ALA A 242 -3.56 -13.43 -12.47
CA ALA A 242 -4.39 -13.26 -13.65
C ALA A 242 -4.10 -11.97 -14.42
N LYS A 243 -3.97 -10.85 -13.71
CA LYS A 243 -3.61 -9.55 -14.31
C LYS A 243 -2.24 -9.61 -14.97
N LYS A 244 -1.24 -10.20 -14.31
CA LYS A 244 0.10 -10.38 -14.88
C LYS A 244 0.07 -11.14 -16.20
N LEU A 245 -0.59 -12.29 -16.23
CA LEU A 245 -0.71 -13.10 -17.46
C LEU A 245 -1.44 -12.33 -18.58
N LEU A 246 -2.50 -11.61 -18.25
CA LEU A 246 -3.23 -10.82 -19.23
C LEU A 246 -2.44 -9.66 -19.82
N ILE A 247 -1.55 -9.03 -19.05
CA ILE A 247 -0.77 -7.86 -19.47
C ILE A 247 0.53 -8.29 -20.18
N TYR A 248 1.25 -9.25 -19.61
CA TYR A 248 2.63 -9.54 -20.01
C TYR A 248 2.77 -10.78 -20.90
N THR A 249 1.67 -11.45 -21.26
CA THR A 249 1.70 -12.59 -22.20
C THR A 249 0.68 -12.42 -23.30
N ASN A 250 0.92 -13.15 -24.43
CA ASN A 250 -0.03 -13.26 -25.53
C ASN A 250 -1.06 -14.39 -25.33
N TYR A 251 -1.14 -14.98 -24.15
CA TYR A 251 -2.10 -16.04 -23.86
C TYR A 251 -3.53 -15.59 -24.13
N SER A 252 -4.32 -16.44 -24.79
CA SER A 252 -5.76 -16.26 -24.88
C SER A 252 -6.39 -16.31 -23.48
N VAL A 253 -7.60 -15.82 -23.34
CA VAL A 253 -8.32 -15.87 -22.06
C VAL A 253 -8.51 -17.32 -21.57
N ALA A 254 -8.64 -18.28 -22.50
CA ALA A 254 -8.74 -19.70 -22.17
C ALA A 254 -7.40 -20.25 -21.66
N GLU A 255 -6.29 -19.87 -22.27
CA GLU A 255 -4.94 -20.28 -21.83
C GLU A 255 -4.61 -19.68 -20.46
N VAL A 256 -4.98 -18.40 -20.20
CA VAL A 256 -4.84 -17.81 -18.86
C VAL A 256 -5.66 -18.57 -17.82
N ALA A 257 -6.89 -18.96 -18.14
CA ALA A 257 -7.72 -19.75 -17.24
C ALA A 257 -7.09 -21.13 -16.94
N ALA A 258 -6.53 -21.77 -17.95
CA ALA A 258 -5.84 -23.06 -17.83
C ALA A 258 -4.55 -22.94 -16.99
N GLU A 259 -3.73 -21.90 -17.23
CA GLU A 259 -2.48 -21.63 -16.50
C GLU A 259 -2.74 -21.36 -15.01
N LEU A 260 -3.92 -20.80 -14.69
CA LEU A 260 -4.37 -20.54 -13.33
C LEU A 260 -5.23 -21.69 -12.77
N TYR A 261 -5.23 -22.84 -13.40
CA TYR A 261 -5.95 -24.06 -12.96
C TYR A 261 -7.45 -23.85 -12.67
N PHE A 262 -8.11 -22.95 -13.43
CA PHE A 262 -9.58 -22.88 -13.38
C PHE A 262 -10.20 -24.07 -14.12
N GLU A 263 -11.25 -24.65 -13.55
CA GLU A 263 -11.99 -25.76 -14.14
C GLU A 263 -12.50 -25.47 -15.56
N ASN A 264 -12.88 -24.22 -15.81
CA ASN A 264 -13.29 -23.76 -17.13
C ASN A 264 -13.13 -22.25 -17.28
N THR A 265 -13.04 -21.81 -18.54
CA THR A 265 -12.86 -20.40 -18.90
C THR A 265 -14.00 -19.51 -18.43
N SER A 266 -15.25 -20.00 -18.42
CA SER A 266 -16.41 -19.21 -17.98
C SER A 266 -16.34 -18.88 -16.49
N TYR A 267 -15.85 -19.81 -15.68
CA TYR A 267 -15.65 -19.58 -14.26
C TYR A 267 -14.54 -18.53 -14.00
N PHE A 268 -13.44 -18.60 -14.74
CA PHE A 268 -12.39 -17.58 -14.71
C PHE A 268 -12.91 -16.19 -15.10
N ILE A 269 -13.67 -16.08 -16.21
CA ILE A 269 -14.24 -14.79 -16.67
C ILE A 269 -15.16 -14.20 -15.60
N ARG A 270 -16.00 -15.01 -14.97
CA ARG A 270 -16.89 -14.57 -13.88
C ARG A 270 -16.09 -14.12 -12.67
N PHE A 271 -15.11 -14.92 -12.22
CA PHE A 271 -14.20 -14.56 -11.13
C PHE A 271 -13.52 -13.20 -11.39
N PHE A 272 -12.87 -13.05 -12.53
CA PHE A 272 -12.13 -11.85 -12.89
C PHE A 272 -13.05 -10.62 -12.95
N ARG A 273 -14.23 -10.75 -13.57
CA ARG A 273 -15.21 -9.66 -13.65
C ARG A 273 -15.76 -9.25 -12.29
N THR A 274 -16.03 -10.20 -11.42
CA THR A 274 -16.52 -9.92 -10.06
C THR A 274 -15.51 -9.07 -9.26
N HIS A 275 -14.20 -9.31 -9.46
CA HIS A 275 -13.16 -8.63 -8.68
C HIS A 275 -12.60 -7.36 -9.34
N THR A 276 -12.81 -7.15 -10.66
CA THR A 276 -12.25 -6.01 -11.39
C THR A 276 -13.30 -5.09 -12.02
N GLY A 277 -14.55 -5.52 -12.07
CA GLY A 277 -15.62 -4.84 -12.84
C GLY A 277 -15.52 -5.04 -14.35
N HIS A 278 -14.42 -5.58 -14.89
CA HIS A 278 -14.16 -5.73 -16.32
C HIS A 278 -13.99 -7.19 -16.73
N SER A 279 -14.35 -7.53 -17.98
CA SER A 279 -13.96 -8.84 -18.52
C SER A 279 -12.44 -8.89 -18.74
N PRO A 280 -11.80 -10.10 -18.69
CA PRO A 280 -10.37 -10.24 -18.96
C PRO A 280 -9.93 -9.62 -20.30
N LEU A 281 -10.75 -9.78 -21.36
CA LEU A 281 -10.45 -9.22 -22.68
C LEU A 281 -10.49 -7.68 -22.68
N ASN A 282 -11.50 -7.10 -22.04
CA ASN A 282 -11.62 -5.63 -21.94
C ASN A 282 -10.51 -5.05 -21.07
N PHE A 283 -10.15 -5.72 -19.98
CA PHE A 283 -9.03 -5.33 -19.14
C PHE A 283 -7.72 -5.32 -19.93
N ARG A 284 -7.43 -6.37 -20.70
CA ARG A 284 -6.24 -6.43 -21.58
C ARG A 284 -6.22 -5.26 -22.57
N LYS A 285 -7.31 -5.04 -23.29
CA LYS A 285 -7.40 -3.92 -24.26
C LYS A 285 -7.14 -2.56 -23.60
N TYR A 286 -7.70 -2.34 -22.43
CA TYR A 286 -7.51 -1.11 -21.68
C TYR A 286 -6.04 -0.89 -21.30
N MET A 287 -5.35 -1.95 -20.86
CA MET A 287 -3.94 -1.89 -20.44
C MET A 287 -2.95 -1.77 -21.61
N HIS A 288 -3.29 -2.26 -22.81
CA HIS A 288 -2.45 -2.13 -24.00
C HIS A 288 -2.66 -0.82 -24.79
N ASN A 289 -3.73 -0.09 -24.50
CA ASN A 289 -4.03 1.20 -25.14
C ASN A 289 -3.58 2.41 -24.27
N ARG A 290 -2.86 2.15 -23.19
CA ARG A 290 -2.17 3.12 -22.35
C ARG A 290 -0.65 3.07 -22.58
#